data_c840f3a7593cb4214af73c72d5485847
#
_entry.id   c840f3a7593cb4214af73c72d5485847
#
_cell.length_a   1.000
_cell.length_b   1.000
_cell.length_c   1.000
_cell.angle_alpha   90.00
_cell.angle_beta   90.00
_cell.angle_gamma   90.00
#
_symmetry.space_group_name_H-M   'P 1'
#
loop_
_entity.id
_entity.type
_entity.pdbx_description
1 polymer ?
#
loop_
_entity_poly.entity_id
_entity_poly.type
_entity_poly.pdbx_seq_one_letter_code
_entity_poly.pdbx_strand_id
1 'polypeptide(L)'
;MNASRDTLLFRLRRPARTAVGRLRQPEYTGENRCLPCTAVNVAIAGAGAATVTAVAGPALGAAGLGAGLAAIWLRGYLVPGTPELTKRYLPESVLRLFGKAPGGGETRPPGAVDPEAYLLDAGVLDETPAGDDFAFAPDFASAWRAAATAESRDTDVGGDRSDRDDVAALATLTGIDADELAIDWYEGVGFAYAGDENIGHWESRAAFRADVAADRVLTATRGDWTTLALADRSAVLGALRLFVEECPSCAGEVGLEERVVESCCSSYDAVAGRCAGCDARLFELRLPESAAAAAE
;
A
#
# COMPACT_ATOMS: atom_id res chain seq x y z
N MET A 1 9.97 46.73 -15.14
CA MET A 1 8.52 46.91 -14.90
C MET A 1 7.73 45.64 -15.39
N ASN A 2 8.10 44.41 -15.02
CA ASN A 2 7.39 43.19 -15.46
C ASN A 2 7.08 42.18 -14.34
N ALA A 3 7.40 42.47 -13.07
CA ALA A 3 7.18 41.55 -11.96
C ALA A 3 5.71 41.50 -11.44
N SER A 4 4.87 42.48 -11.80
CA SER A 4 3.51 42.60 -11.24
C SER A 4 2.44 41.82 -12.01
N ARG A 5 2.71 41.35 -13.23
CA ARG A 5 1.72 40.63 -14.05
C ARG A 5 1.70 39.12 -13.74
N ASP A 6 2.83 38.53 -13.39
CA ASP A 6 2.93 37.09 -13.11
C ASP A 6 2.32 36.72 -11.75
N THR A 7 2.37 37.65 -10.78
CA THR A 7 1.78 37.43 -9.44
C THR A 7 0.23 37.43 -9.48
N LEU A 8 -0.38 38.15 -10.41
CA LEU A 8 -1.85 38.23 -10.57
C LEU A 8 -2.41 36.96 -11.24
N LEU A 9 -1.69 36.38 -12.21
CA LEU A 9 -2.08 35.19 -12.90
C LEU A 9 -1.92 33.93 -12.00
N PHE A 10 -0.99 33.96 -11.03
CA PHE A 10 -0.80 32.90 -10.07
C PHE A 10 -1.91 32.85 -9.00
N ARG A 11 -2.48 34.00 -8.63
CA ARG A 11 -3.59 34.12 -7.69
C ARG A 11 -4.95 33.65 -8.24
N LEU A 12 -5.17 33.74 -9.54
CA LEU A 12 -6.44 33.36 -10.19
C LEU A 12 -6.54 31.84 -10.47
N ARG A 13 -5.42 31.10 -10.43
CA ARG A 13 -5.41 29.63 -10.61
C ARG A 13 -5.70 28.84 -9.33
N ARG A 14 -5.60 29.42 -8.15
CA ARG A 14 -5.79 28.72 -6.85
C ARG A 14 -7.23 28.32 -6.51
N PRO A 15 -8.30 29.11 -6.77
CA PRO A 15 -9.65 28.73 -6.32
C PRO A 15 -10.26 27.55 -7.08
N ALA A 16 -9.90 27.33 -8.33
CA ALA A 16 -10.45 26.23 -9.13
C ALA A 16 -9.92 24.85 -8.68
N ARG A 17 -8.64 24.76 -8.30
CA ARG A 17 -8.05 23.52 -7.77
C ARG A 17 -8.62 23.11 -6.41
N THR A 18 -8.93 24.07 -5.55
CA THR A 18 -9.55 23.80 -4.23
C THR A 18 -11.01 23.36 -4.34
N ALA A 19 -11.78 23.82 -5.31
CA ALA A 19 -13.17 23.39 -5.51
C ALA A 19 -13.27 21.99 -6.08
N VAL A 20 -12.46 21.64 -7.08
CA VAL A 20 -12.40 20.28 -7.65
C VAL A 20 -11.79 19.31 -6.64
N GLY A 21 -10.78 19.71 -5.86
CA GLY A 21 -10.18 18.89 -4.80
C GLY A 21 -11.17 18.51 -3.69
N ARG A 22 -12.12 19.40 -3.35
CA ARG A 22 -13.19 19.12 -2.36
C ARG A 22 -14.27 18.17 -2.89
N LEU A 23 -14.44 18.09 -4.21
CA LEU A 23 -15.41 17.18 -4.85
C LEU A 23 -14.82 15.82 -5.20
N ARG A 24 -13.49 15.71 -5.25
CA ARG A 24 -12.78 14.47 -5.53
C ARG A 24 -12.58 13.70 -4.23
N GLN A 25 -12.94 12.43 -4.23
CA GLN A 25 -12.66 11.50 -3.15
C GLN A 25 -11.50 10.59 -3.57
N PRO A 26 -10.26 10.86 -3.11
CA PRO A 26 -9.07 10.10 -3.48
C PRO A 26 -9.20 8.61 -3.11
N GLU A 27 -9.91 8.31 -2.03
CA GLU A 27 -10.16 6.95 -1.53
C GLU A 27 -10.88 6.03 -2.54
N TYR A 28 -11.64 6.60 -3.48
CA TYR A 28 -12.45 5.86 -4.46
C TYR A 28 -12.13 6.22 -5.92
N THR A 29 -11.10 7.03 -6.15
CA THR A 29 -10.73 7.53 -7.50
C THR A 29 -9.27 7.27 -7.82
N GLY A 30 -8.88 7.33 -9.08
CA GLY A 30 -7.51 7.05 -9.52
C GLY A 30 -7.22 5.55 -9.46
N GLU A 31 -6.08 5.17 -8.92
CA GLU A 31 -5.64 3.77 -8.76
C GLU A 31 -6.47 3.02 -7.72
N ASN A 32 -7.04 3.71 -6.73
CA ASN A 32 -7.95 3.15 -5.73
C ASN A 32 -9.37 2.87 -6.27
N ARG A 33 -9.58 3.01 -7.58
CA ARG A 33 -10.88 2.80 -8.21
C ARG A 33 -11.28 1.33 -8.20
N CYS A 34 -12.38 1.02 -7.52
CA CYS A 34 -12.98 -0.30 -7.56
C CYS A 34 -13.70 -0.52 -8.90
N LEU A 35 -13.15 -1.37 -9.78
CA LEU A 35 -13.75 -1.67 -11.09
C LEU A 35 -15.16 -2.27 -10.98
N PRO A 36 -15.44 -3.27 -10.10
CA PRO A 36 -16.80 -3.79 -9.90
C PRO A 36 -17.80 -2.70 -9.49
N CYS A 37 -17.44 -1.85 -8.52
CA CYS A 37 -18.29 -0.75 -8.07
C CYS A 37 -18.53 0.27 -9.20
N THR A 38 -17.49 0.57 -9.99
CA THR A 38 -17.61 1.45 -11.15
C THR A 38 -18.54 0.88 -12.19
N ALA A 39 -18.44 -0.42 -12.52
CA ALA A 39 -19.31 -1.08 -13.47
C ALA A 39 -20.79 -1.05 -13.04
N VAL A 40 -21.06 -1.34 -11.76
CA VAL A 40 -22.42 -1.25 -11.20
C VAL A 40 -22.96 0.18 -11.27
N ASN A 41 -22.16 1.19 -10.90
CA ASN A 41 -22.58 2.59 -10.95
C ASN A 41 -22.81 3.07 -12.39
N VAL A 42 -22.02 2.62 -13.37
CA VAL A 42 -22.24 2.91 -14.80
C VAL A 42 -23.53 2.26 -15.30
N ALA A 43 -23.82 1.01 -14.89
CA ALA A 43 -25.07 0.35 -15.22
C ALA A 43 -26.29 1.10 -14.64
N ILE A 44 -26.22 1.57 -13.39
CA ILE A 44 -27.24 2.39 -12.74
C ILE A 44 -27.42 3.71 -13.50
N ALA A 45 -26.34 4.40 -13.86
CA ALA A 45 -26.39 5.64 -14.65
C ALA A 45 -27.05 5.42 -16.02
N GLY A 46 -26.71 4.32 -16.70
CA GLY A 46 -27.29 3.95 -17.99
C GLY A 46 -28.79 3.66 -17.90
N ALA A 47 -29.21 2.86 -16.93
CA ALA A 47 -30.61 2.56 -16.68
C ALA A 47 -31.42 3.81 -16.34
N GLY A 48 -30.89 4.68 -15.49
CA GLY A 48 -31.52 5.95 -15.15
C GLY A 48 -31.63 6.89 -16.36
N ALA A 49 -30.59 6.98 -17.18
CA ALA A 49 -30.60 7.78 -18.40
C ALA A 49 -31.60 7.24 -19.43
N ALA A 50 -31.71 5.92 -19.59
CA ALA A 50 -32.71 5.29 -20.47
C ALA A 50 -34.14 5.63 -20.01
N THR A 51 -34.41 5.56 -18.71
CA THR A 51 -35.71 5.93 -18.11
C THR A 51 -36.03 7.41 -18.37
N VAL A 52 -35.09 8.32 -18.15
CA VAL A 52 -35.24 9.75 -18.41
C VAL A 52 -35.46 10.00 -19.92
N THR A 53 -34.74 9.30 -20.78
CA THR A 53 -34.94 9.39 -22.26
C THR A 53 -36.34 9.04 -22.65
N ALA A 54 -36.90 7.95 -22.09
CA ALA A 54 -38.25 7.47 -22.41
C ALA A 54 -39.34 8.44 -21.93
N VAL A 55 -39.16 9.12 -20.80
CA VAL A 55 -40.16 10.02 -20.16
C VAL A 55 -40.01 11.47 -20.59
N ALA A 56 -38.78 11.97 -20.71
CA ALA A 56 -38.49 13.39 -20.88
C ALA A 56 -37.67 13.73 -22.14
N GLY A 57 -37.39 12.72 -22.97
CA GLY A 57 -36.72 12.87 -24.27
C GLY A 57 -35.20 12.71 -24.23
N PRO A 58 -34.58 12.50 -25.42
CA PRO A 58 -33.17 12.09 -25.54
C PRO A 58 -32.16 13.11 -25.02
N ALA A 59 -32.47 14.42 -25.14
CA ALA A 59 -31.56 15.47 -24.68
C ALA A 59 -31.36 15.46 -23.16
N LEU A 60 -32.44 15.25 -22.38
CA LEU A 60 -32.39 15.17 -20.92
C LEU A 60 -31.76 13.85 -20.47
N GLY A 61 -32.02 12.73 -21.15
CA GLY A 61 -31.36 11.45 -20.89
C GLY A 61 -29.86 11.53 -21.09
N ALA A 62 -29.39 12.14 -22.19
CA ALA A 62 -27.96 12.33 -22.47
C ALA A 62 -27.30 13.25 -21.43
N ALA A 63 -27.96 14.33 -21.02
CA ALA A 63 -27.47 15.23 -19.99
C ALA A 63 -27.34 14.51 -18.62
N GLY A 64 -28.35 13.69 -18.26
CA GLY A 64 -28.35 12.87 -17.04
C GLY A 64 -27.21 11.85 -17.03
N LEU A 65 -26.98 11.16 -18.16
CA LEU A 65 -25.86 10.22 -18.30
C LEU A 65 -24.53 10.93 -18.14
N GLY A 66 -24.34 12.07 -18.80
CA GLY A 66 -23.11 12.86 -18.69
C GLY A 66 -22.83 13.31 -17.25
N ALA A 67 -23.86 13.79 -16.54
CA ALA A 67 -23.74 14.17 -15.13
C ALA A 67 -23.43 12.96 -14.23
N GLY A 68 -24.05 11.81 -14.48
CA GLY A 68 -23.78 10.57 -13.76
C GLY A 68 -22.35 10.07 -13.95
N LEU A 69 -21.88 10.04 -15.20
CA LEU A 69 -20.49 9.66 -15.51
C LEU A 69 -19.47 10.63 -14.90
N ALA A 70 -19.76 11.94 -14.92
CA ALA A 70 -18.91 12.93 -14.26
C ALA A 70 -18.86 12.74 -12.73
N ALA A 71 -19.99 12.40 -12.09
CA ALA A 71 -20.04 12.08 -10.67
C ALA A 71 -19.23 10.82 -10.34
N ILE A 72 -19.34 9.76 -11.14
CA ILE A 72 -18.57 8.52 -11.01
C ILE A 72 -17.07 8.82 -11.17
N TRP A 73 -16.71 9.67 -12.14
CA TRP A 73 -15.30 10.04 -12.36
C TRP A 73 -14.69 10.83 -11.20
N LEU A 74 -15.46 11.76 -10.61
CA LEU A 74 -15.00 12.64 -9.53
C LEU A 74 -15.06 11.98 -8.14
N ARG A 75 -16.05 11.15 -7.89
CA ARG A 75 -16.32 10.56 -6.55
C ARG A 75 -16.09 9.06 -6.46
N GLY A 76 -15.91 8.38 -7.62
CA GLY A 76 -15.77 6.93 -7.68
C GLY A 76 -17.11 6.17 -7.65
N TYR A 77 -18.23 6.81 -7.24
CA TYR A 77 -19.58 6.22 -7.18
C TYR A 77 -20.65 7.26 -7.50
N LEU A 78 -21.82 6.78 -7.96
CA LEU A 78 -23.00 7.60 -8.23
C LEU A 78 -23.95 7.64 -7.02
N VAL A 79 -24.18 6.47 -6.41
CA VAL A 79 -25.11 6.29 -5.30
C VAL A 79 -24.33 5.98 -4.02
N PRO A 80 -24.47 6.77 -2.94
CA PRO A 80 -23.94 6.43 -1.62
C PRO A 80 -24.49 5.07 -1.17
N GLY A 81 -23.62 4.19 -0.64
CA GLY A 81 -24.01 2.84 -0.23
C GLY A 81 -23.88 1.77 -1.31
N THR A 82 -23.43 2.11 -2.53
CA THR A 82 -23.10 1.10 -3.56
C THR A 82 -22.06 0.07 -3.05
N PRO A 83 -21.06 0.43 -2.24
CA PRO A 83 -20.15 -0.56 -1.65
C PRO A 83 -20.88 -1.64 -0.85
N GLU A 84 -21.83 -1.26 0.00
CA GLU A 84 -22.63 -2.21 0.78
C GLU A 84 -23.50 -3.12 -0.10
N LEU A 85 -24.07 -2.56 -1.16
CA LEU A 85 -24.84 -3.32 -2.14
C LEU A 85 -23.96 -4.34 -2.88
N THR A 86 -22.74 -3.93 -3.23
CA THR A 86 -21.77 -4.78 -3.91
C THR A 86 -21.34 -5.95 -3.03
N LYS A 87 -21.01 -5.70 -1.76
CA LYS A 87 -20.68 -6.73 -0.77
C LYS A 87 -21.81 -7.77 -0.62
N ARG A 88 -23.05 -7.33 -0.59
CA ARG A 88 -24.21 -8.17 -0.30
C ARG A 88 -24.73 -8.98 -1.48
N TYR A 89 -24.58 -8.50 -2.70
CA TYR A 89 -25.26 -9.07 -3.89
C TYR A 89 -24.34 -9.53 -5.01
N LEU A 90 -23.04 -9.17 -5.02
CA LEU A 90 -22.11 -9.68 -6.02
C LEU A 90 -21.62 -11.08 -5.63
N PRO A 91 -21.87 -12.12 -6.46
CA PRO A 91 -21.34 -13.44 -6.21
C PRO A 91 -19.82 -13.46 -6.40
N GLU A 92 -19.14 -14.31 -5.64
CA GLU A 92 -17.67 -14.47 -5.66
C GLU A 92 -17.12 -14.73 -7.08
N SER A 93 -17.89 -15.42 -7.92
CA SER A 93 -17.52 -15.66 -9.33
C SER A 93 -17.32 -14.37 -10.12
N VAL A 94 -18.07 -13.33 -9.80
CA VAL A 94 -17.94 -12.00 -10.43
C VAL A 94 -16.75 -11.26 -9.82
N LEU A 95 -16.52 -11.35 -8.50
CA LEU A 95 -15.37 -10.74 -7.83
C LEU A 95 -14.05 -11.34 -8.34
N ARG A 96 -14.01 -12.65 -8.62
CA ARG A 96 -12.86 -13.33 -9.25
C ARG A 96 -12.51 -12.76 -10.63
N LEU A 97 -13.50 -12.42 -11.43
CA LEU A 97 -13.27 -11.83 -12.75
C LEU A 97 -12.53 -10.48 -12.69
N PHE A 98 -12.61 -9.79 -11.55
CA PHE A 98 -11.95 -8.51 -11.30
C PHE A 98 -10.69 -8.64 -10.41
N GLY A 99 -10.17 -9.86 -10.21
CA GLY A 99 -8.98 -10.10 -9.39
C GLY A 99 -9.16 -9.86 -7.88
N LYS A 100 -10.43 -9.77 -7.41
CA LYS A 100 -10.78 -9.49 -6.01
C LYS A 100 -11.44 -10.69 -5.31
N ALA A 101 -10.95 -11.90 -5.60
CA ALA A 101 -11.42 -13.10 -4.90
C ALA A 101 -10.94 -13.11 -3.45
N PRO A 102 -11.80 -13.47 -2.48
CA PRO A 102 -11.33 -13.86 -1.15
C PRO A 102 -10.39 -15.08 -1.31
N GLY A 103 -9.19 -15.03 -0.72
CA GLY A 103 -8.29 -16.19 -0.68
C GLY A 103 -7.31 -16.34 -1.84
N GLY A 104 -7.07 -15.30 -2.64
CA GLY A 104 -5.94 -15.26 -3.56
C GLY A 104 -4.62 -15.10 -2.79
N GLY A 105 -4.16 -16.14 -2.10
CA GLY A 105 -2.74 -16.26 -1.79
C GLY A 105 -2.01 -16.27 -3.13
N GLU A 106 -1.10 -15.34 -3.35
CA GLU A 106 -0.25 -15.33 -4.53
C GLU A 106 0.46 -16.68 -4.58
N THR A 107 0.08 -17.50 -5.58
CA THR A 107 0.80 -18.74 -5.84
C THR A 107 2.19 -18.34 -6.29
N ARG A 108 3.15 -18.54 -5.39
CA ARG A 108 4.57 -18.25 -5.66
C ARG A 108 4.98 -18.87 -6.99
N PRO A 109 5.65 -18.14 -7.88
CA PRO A 109 6.17 -18.68 -9.13
C PRO A 109 7.07 -19.89 -8.88
N PRO A 110 7.07 -20.91 -9.76
CA PRO A 110 8.01 -22.02 -9.65
C PRO A 110 9.44 -21.51 -9.65
N GLY A 111 10.23 -21.89 -8.63
CA GLY A 111 11.63 -21.48 -8.48
C GLY A 111 11.86 -20.21 -7.65
N ALA A 112 10.81 -19.55 -7.17
CA ALA A 112 10.95 -18.43 -6.23
C ALA A 112 11.51 -18.90 -4.88
N VAL A 113 12.31 -18.04 -4.26
CA VAL A 113 12.95 -18.29 -2.96
C VAL A 113 11.88 -18.39 -1.88
N ASP A 114 11.98 -19.40 -1.01
CA ASP A 114 11.17 -19.48 0.20
C ASP A 114 11.72 -18.49 1.25
N PRO A 115 10.99 -17.43 1.64
CA PRO A 115 11.50 -16.43 2.55
C PRO A 115 11.87 -16.97 3.92
N GLU A 116 11.04 -17.85 4.51
CA GLU A 116 11.29 -18.44 5.82
C GLU A 116 12.53 -19.32 5.77
N ALA A 117 12.60 -20.24 4.81
CA ALA A 117 13.76 -21.10 4.62
C ALA A 117 15.04 -20.29 4.36
N TYR A 118 14.95 -19.20 3.60
CA TYR A 118 16.09 -18.31 3.36
C TYR A 118 16.54 -17.58 4.64
N LEU A 119 15.61 -17.06 5.43
CA LEU A 119 15.91 -16.34 6.67
C LEU A 119 16.57 -17.25 7.72
N LEU A 120 16.12 -18.51 7.80
CA LEU A 120 16.75 -19.54 8.64
C LEU A 120 18.16 -19.92 8.16
N ASP A 121 18.33 -20.21 6.86
CA ASP A 121 19.63 -20.52 6.28
C ASP A 121 20.63 -19.34 6.37
N ALA A 122 20.11 -18.12 6.28
CA ALA A 122 20.91 -16.92 6.42
C ALA A 122 21.33 -16.62 7.86
N GLY A 123 20.81 -17.34 8.87
CA GLY A 123 21.04 -17.07 10.27
C GLY A 123 20.43 -15.73 10.72
N VAL A 124 19.36 -15.32 10.07
CA VAL A 124 18.55 -14.14 10.45
C VAL A 124 17.59 -14.49 11.57
N LEU A 125 17.02 -15.69 11.50
CA LEU A 125 16.07 -16.23 12.48
C LEU A 125 16.67 -17.41 13.23
N ASP A 126 16.39 -17.45 14.52
CA ASP A 126 16.62 -18.61 15.39
C ASP A 126 15.29 -19.05 16.04
N GLU A 127 15.17 -20.33 16.37
CA GLU A 127 14.06 -20.80 17.20
C GLU A 127 14.10 -20.16 18.58
N THR A 128 12.96 -19.75 19.09
CA THR A 128 12.85 -19.28 20.49
C THR A 128 13.23 -20.40 21.46
N PRO A 129 13.65 -20.09 22.68
CA PRO A 129 13.98 -21.11 23.68
C PRO A 129 12.84 -22.09 24.00
N ALA A 130 11.59 -21.68 23.74
CA ALA A 130 10.41 -22.53 23.89
C ALA A 130 10.23 -23.52 22.71
N GLY A 131 10.84 -23.24 21.56
CA GLY A 131 10.76 -24.04 20.35
C GLY A 131 9.42 -23.97 19.63
N ASP A 132 8.62 -22.97 19.92
CA ASP A 132 7.26 -22.76 19.39
C ASP A 132 7.14 -21.56 18.44
N ASP A 133 8.22 -20.77 18.31
CA ASP A 133 8.25 -19.55 17.48
C ASP A 133 9.68 -19.25 17.00
N PHE A 134 9.81 -18.23 16.15
CA PHE A 134 11.08 -17.71 15.65
C PHE A 134 11.27 -16.26 16.09
N ALA A 135 12.53 -15.88 16.32
CA ALA A 135 12.93 -14.51 16.62
C ALA A 135 14.22 -14.18 15.85
N PHE A 136 14.57 -12.90 15.77
CA PHE A 136 15.86 -12.52 15.21
C PHE A 136 17.01 -13.14 16.00
N ALA A 137 17.92 -13.80 15.29
CA ALA A 137 19.20 -14.22 15.86
C ALA A 137 19.93 -13.05 16.50
N PRO A 138 20.57 -13.20 17.66
CA PRO A 138 21.15 -12.08 18.43
C PRO A 138 22.12 -11.22 17.64
N ASP A 139 22.98 -11.84 16.82
CA ASP A 139 23.96 -11.12 16.00
C ASP A 139 23.26 -10.29 14.90
N PHE A 140 22.27 -10.88 14.22
CA PHE A 140 21.47 -10.16 13.24
C PHE A 140 20.68 -9.03 13.89
N ALA A 141 19.99 -9.27 14.99
CA ALA A 141 19.22 -8.26 15.73
C ALA A 141 20.09 -7.06 16.11
N SER A 142 21.33 -7.29 16.58
CA SER A 142 22.28 -6.23 16.92
C SER A 142 22.69 -5.39 15.70
N ALA A 143 23.06 -6.07 14.60
CA ALA A 143 23.46 -5.41 13.36
C ALA A 143 22.29 -4.64 12.72
N TRP A 144 21.10 -5.22 12.71
CA TRP A 144 19.88 -4.60 12.18
C TRP A 144 19.49 -3.33 12.96
N ARG A 145 19.50 -3.37 14.32
CA ARG A 145 19.23 -2.19 15.14
C ARG A 145 20.24 -1.08 14.88
N ALA A 146 21.52 -1.42 14.74
CA ALA A 146 22.54 -0.44 14.44
C ALA A 146 22.30 0.23 13.07
N ALA A 147 21.94 -0.56 12.03
CA ALA A 147 21.59 -0.06 10.71
C ALA A 147 20.34 0.82 10.75
N ALA A 148 19.26 0.38 11.42
CA ALA A 148 18.01 1.13 11.57
C ALA A 148 18.20 2.48 12.30
N THR A 149 19.07 2.49 13.32
CA THR A 149 19.41 3.73 14.06
C THR A 149 20.18 4.72 13.18
N ALA A 150 21.07 4.24 12.31
CA ALA A 150 21.79 5.09 11.36
C ALA A 150 20.84 5.77 10.39
N GLU A 151 19.88 5.01 9.82
CA GLU A 151 18.83 5.54 8.93
C GLU A 151 17.98 6.63 9.59
N SER A 152 17.60 6.44 10.87
CA SER A 152 16.74 7.38 11.58
C SER A 152 17.43 8.74 11.83
N ARG A 153 18.75 8.76 12.00
CA ARG A 153 19.50 10.00 12.25
C ARG A 153 19.64 10.88 11.02
N ASP A 154 19.69 10.28 9.83
CA ASP A 154 19.86 11.02 8.58
C ASP A 154 18.56 11.71 8.12
N THR A 155 17.38 11.27 8.60
CA THR A 155 16.06 11.72 8.13
C THR A 155 15.36 12.76 9.02
N ASP A 156 15.92 13.15 10.17
CA ASP A 156 15.24 14.03 11.14
C ASP A 156 15.19 15.53 10.75
N VAL A 157 15.55 15.92 9.53
CA VAL A 157 15.69 17.34 9.12
C VAL A 157 14.79 17.69 7.93
N GLY A 158 13.46 17.73 8.14
CA GLY A 158 12.50 18.42 7.25
C GLY A 158 12.05 17.61 6.01
N GLY A 159 10.75 17.63 5.72
CA GLY A 159 10.05 16.73 4.79
C GLY A 159 10.61 16.58 3.36
N ASP A 160 11.18 17.63 2.75
CA ASP A 160 11.72 17.56 1.37
C ASP A 160 13.07 16.81 1.30
N ARG A 161 13.84 16.82 2.38
CA ARG A 161 15.11 16.07 2.49
C ARG A 161 14.83 14.59 2.75
N SER A 162 13.83 14.28 3.56
CA SER A 162 13.40 12.91 3.87
C SER A 162 13.02 12.12 2.61
N ASP A 163 12.31 12.73 1.65
CA ASP A 163 11.90 12.02 0.43
C ASP A 163 13.08 11.74 -0.52
N ARG A 164 14.07 12.63 -0.58
CA ARG A 164 15.31 12.37 -1.34
C ARG A 164 16.17 11.28 -0.72
N ASP A 165 16.24 11.22 0.59
CA ASP A 165 16.97 10.18 1.32
C ASP A 165 16.28 8.83 1.15
N ASP A 166 14.95 8.80 1.15
CA ASP A 166 14.16 7.59 0.86
C ASP A 166 14.41 7.08 -0.57
N VAL A 167 14.48 7.97 -1.59
CA VAL A 167 14.82 7.59 -2.97
C VAL A 167 16.25 7.06 -3.07
N ALA A 168 17.22 7.66 -2.38
CA ALA A 168 18.60 7.17 -2.37
C ALA A 168 18.72 5.79 -1.71
N ALA A 169 17.98 5.56 -0.61
CA ALA A 169 17.91 4.25 0.03
C ALA A 169 17.24 3.22 -0.88
N LEU A 170 16.15 3.59 -1.56
CA LEU A 170 15.46 2.77 -2.54
C LEU A 170 16.38 2.38 -3.71
N ALA A 171 17.17 3.33 -4.22
CA ALA A 171 18.15 3.06 -5.28
C ALA A 171 19.19 2.04 -4.84
N THR A 172 19.66 2.14 -3.60
CA THR A 172 20.59 1.16 -3.03
C THR A 172 19.94 -0.22 -2.91
N LEU A 173 18.70 -0.27 -2.41
CA LEU A 173 17.93 -1.49 -2.21
C LEU A 173 17.60 -2.18 -3.54
N THR A 174 17.24 -1.44 -4.58
CA THR A 174 16.80 -2.00 -5.87
C THR A 174 17.93 -2.23 -6.85
N GLY A 175 18.99 -1.42 -6.77
CA GLY A 175 20.06 -1.35 -7.78
C GLY A 175 19.67 -0.56 -9.03
N ILE A 176 18.57 0.19 -8.99
CA ILE A 176 18.09 1.07 -10.07
C ILE A 176 18.60 2.49 -9.79
N ASP A 177 18.94 3.24 -10.84
CA ASP A 177 19.44 4.61 -10.69
C ASP A 177 18.37 5.53 -10.06
N ALA A 178 18.79 6.40 -9.15
CA ALA A 178 17.89 7.24 -8.36
C ALA A 178 17.06 8.22 -9.21
N ASP A 179 17.52 8.59 -10.40
CA ASP A 179 16.80 9.47 -11.34
C ASP A 179 15.68 8.74 -12.10
N GLU A 180 15.67 7.40 -12.09
CA GLU A 180 14.58 6.56 -12.62
C GLU A 180 13.56 6.17 -11.55
N LEU A 181 13.82 6.50 -10.27
CA LEU A 181 13.01 6.11 -9.13
C LEU A 181 12.21 7.28 -8.56
N ALA A 182 11.02 6.95 -8.09
CA ALA A 182 10.21 7.84 -7.25
C ALA A 182 9.63 7.04 -6.08
N ILE A 183 9.42 7.72 -4.95
CA ILE A 183 8.63 7.21 -3.84
C ILE A 183 7.63 8.27 -3.42
N ASP A 184 6.34 7.91 -3.42
CA ASP A 184 5.25 8.79 -3.03
C ASP A 184 4.67 8.33 -1.70
N TRP A 185 4.59 9.24 -0.73
CA TRP A 185 4.00 8.97 0.57
C TRP A 185 2.60 9.57 0.65
N TYR A 186 1.59 8.71 0.77
CA TYR A 186 0.20 9.11 0.93
C TYR A 186 -0.36 8.55 2.24
N GLU A 187 -0.78 9.43 3.14
CA GLU A 187 -1.29 9.06 4.48
C GLU A 187 -0.38 8.09 5.26
N GLY A 188 0.94 8.22 5.07
CA GLY A 188 1.95 7.38 5.71
C GLY A 188 2.27 6.09 4.97
N VAL A 189 1.52 5.70 3.95
CA VAL A 189 1.81 4.57 3.07
C VAL A 189 2.71 5.02 1.93
N GLY A 190 3.79 4.27 1.68
CA GLY A 190 4.75 4.56 0.61
C GLY A 190 4.51 3.70 -0.61
N PHE A 191 4.61 4.30 -1.79
CA PHE A 191 4.56 3.60 -3.07
C PHE A 191 5.81 3.95 -3.88
N ALA A 192 6.55 2.93 -4.30
CA ALA A 192 7.75 3.10 -5.11
C ALA A 192 7.49 2.81 -6.58
N TYR A 193 8.08 3.62 -7.44
CA TYR A 193 7.95 3.53 -8.88
C TYR A 193 9.31 3.55 -9.55
N ALA A 194 9.47 2.75 -10.63
CA ALA A 194 10.54 2.85 -11.61
C ALA A 194 9.90 3.29 -12.94
N GLY A 195 10.09 4.56 -13.31
CA GLY A 195 9.29 5.16 -14.38
C GLY A 195 7.79 5.15 -14.03
N ASP A 196 6.97 4.47 -14.84
CA ASP A 196 5.53 4.35 -14.63
C ASP A 196 5.13 3.03 -13.92
N GLU A 197 6.09 2.14 -13.62
CA GLU A 197 5.84 0.83 -13.02
C GLU A 197 5.93 0.90 -11.50
N ASN A 198 4.88 0.42 -10.79
CA ASN A 198 4.94 0.26 -9.34
C ASN A 198 5.80 -0.95 -8.99
N ILE A 199 6.89 -0.74 -8.27
CA ILE A 199 7.87 -1.76 -7.89
C ILE A 199 7.81 -2.15 -6.41
N GLY A 200 7.01 -1.46 -5.60
CA GLY A 200 6.88 -1.79 -4.19
C GLY A 200 5.97 -0.84 -3.42
N HIS A 201 5.52 -1.30 -2.25
CA HIS A 201 4.79 -0.47 -1.31
C HIS A 201 5.15 -0.84 0.13
N TRP A 202 4.99 0.13 1.04
CA TRP A 202 5.21 -0.04 2.48
C TRP A 202 4.07 0.59 3.27
N GLU A 203 3.63 -0.09 4.31
CA GLU A 203 2.56 0.33 5.21
C GLU A 203 2.91 1.60 6.00
N SER A 204 4.21 1.90 6.13
CA SER A 204 4.74 3.11 6.78
C SER A 204 6.21 3.34 6.43
N ARG A 205 6.72 4.54 6.75
CA ARG A 205 8.17 4.80 6.67
C ARG A 205 8.97 3.88 7.61
N ALA A 206 8.39 3.44 8.72
CA ALA A 206 9.04 2.48 9.59
C ALA A 206 9.20 1.11 8.91
N ALA A 207 8.19 0.65 8.17
CA ALA A 207 8.29 -0.56 7.37
C ALA A 207 9.39 -0.46 6.29
N PHE A 208 9.45 0.68 5.58
CA PHE A 208 10.52 0.95 4.60
C PHE A 208 11.92 0.94 5.25
N ARG A 209 12.08 1.61 6.40
CA ARG A 209 13.35 1.62 7.14
C ARG A 209 13.75 0.24 7.65
N ALA A 210 12.79 -0.58 8.05
CA ALA A 210 13.04 -1.97 8.44
C ALA A 210 13.69 -2.75 7.29
N ASP A 211 13.13 -2.61 6.08
CA ASP A 211 13.64 -3.27 4.87
C ASP A 211 15.03 -2.75 4.47
N VAL A 212 15.24 -1.43 4.48
CA VAL A 212 16.55 -0.82 4.17
C VAL A 212 17.62 -1.28 5.16
N ALA A 213 17.32 -1.32 6.46
CA ALA A 213 18.25 -1.81 7.47
C ALA A 213 18.59 -3.29 7.26
N ALA A 214 17.57 -4.12 6.97
CA ALA A 214 17.77 -5.54 6.73
C ALA A 214 18.57 -5.79 5.44
N ASP A 215 18.28 -5.08 4.35
CA ASP A 215 19.00 -5.18 3.09
C ASP A 215 20.50 -4.86 3.27
N ARG A 216 20.82 -3.83 4.05
CA ARG A 216 22.23 -3.50 4.37
C ARG A 216 22.96 -4.61 5.11
N VAL A 217 22.31 -5.20 6.11
CA VAL A 217 22.91 -6.30 6.88
C VAL A 217 23.08 -7.52 5.99
N LEU A 218 22.05 -7.90 5.24
CA LEU A 218 22.09 -9.04 4.32
C LEU A 218 23.13 -8.85 3.22
N THR A 219 23.24 -7.66 2.63
CA THR A 219 24.27 -7.33 1.64
C THR A 219 25.69 -7.48 2.21
N ALA A 220 25.88 -7.12 3.48
CA ALA A 220 27.19 -7.21 4.13
C ALA A 220 27.55 -8.64 4.58
N THR A 221 26.57 -9.50 4.86
CA THR A 221 26.77 -10.81 5.48
C THR A 221 26.52 -11.99 4.53
N ARG A 222 25.72 -11.78 3.46
CA ARG A 222 25.32 -12.83 2.52
C ARG A 222 25.76 -12.52 1.10
N GLY A 223 26.74 -13.25 0.59
CA GLY A 223 27.29 -13.05 -0.76
C GLY A 223 26.30 -13.36 -1.90
N ASP A 224 25.27 -14.15 -1.63
CA ASP A 224 24.20 -14.52 -2.57
C ASP A 224 23.04 -13.50 -2.62
N TRP A 225 22.89 -12.66 -1.60
CA TRP A 225 21.75 -11.73 -1.43
C TRP A 225 21.50 -10.83 -2.64
N THR A 226 22.55 -10.17 -3.12
CA THR A 226 22.45 -9.24 -4.27
C THR A 226 22.27 -9.95 -5.61
N THR A 227 22.43 -11.29 -5.66
CA THR A 227 22.20 -12.10 -6.86
C THR A 227 20.76 -12.58 -6.99
N LEU A 228 19.97 -12.48 -5.90
CA LEU A 228 18.55 -12.80 -5.93
C LEU A 228 17.78 -11.79 -6.79
N ALA A 229 16.72 -12.27 -7.43
CA ALA A 229 15.77 -11.38 -8.12
C ALA A 229 15.14 -10.38 -7.13
N LEU A 230 14.85 -9.16 -7.60
CA LEU A 230 14.25 -8.12 -6.75
C LEU A 230 12.94 -8.58 -6.07
N ALA A 231 12.13 -9.35 -6.79
CA ALA A 231 10.89 -9.92 -6.23
C ALA A 231 11.15 -10.88 -5.07
N ASP A 232 12.20 -11.72 -5.16
CA ASP A 232 12.57 -12.65 -4.08
C ASP A 232 13.13 -11.89 -2.88
N ARG A 233 13.99 -10.87 -3.11
CA ARG A 233 14.47 -9.99 -2.04
C ARG A 233 13.34 -9.26 -1.34
N SER A 234 12.38 -8.72 -2.11
CA SER A 234 11.19 -8.06 -1.57
C SER A 234 10.35 -9.02 -0.71
N ALA A 235 10.17 -10.28 -1.16
CA ALA A 235 9.44 -11.28 -0.40
C ALA A 235 10.14 -11.64 0.92
N VAL A 236 11.48 -11.79 0.91
CA VAL A 236 12.27 -12.05 2.12
C VAL A 236 12.22 -10.87 3.09
N LEU A 237 12.37 -9.63 2.62
CA LEU A 237 12.28 -8.43 3.46
C LEU A 237 10.88 -8.28 4.06
N GLY A 238 9.82 -8.52 3.27
CA GLY A 238 8.45 -8.52 3.76
C GLY A 238 8.19 -9.55 4.86
N ALA A 239 8.71 -10.77 4.71
CA ALA A 239 8.63 -11.81 5.73
C ALA A 239 9.43 -11.45 6.99
N LEU A 240 10.62 -10.86 6.84
CA LEU A 240 11.46 -10.43 7.95
C LEU A 240 10.73 -9.42 8.85
N ARG A 241 9.88 -8.55 8.30
CA ARG A 241 9.12 -7.57 9.09
C ARG A 241 8.18 -8.20 10.12
N LEU A 242 7.77 -9.47 9.94
CA LEU A 242 6.93 -10.19 10.89
C LEU A 242 7.63 -10.43 12.24
N PHE A 243 8.95 -10.43 12.25
CA PHE A 243 9.78 -10.71 13.43
C PHE A 243 10.38 -9.43 14.05
N VAL A 244 9.95 -8.26 13.60
CA VAL A 244 10.40 -6.97 14.14
C VAL A 244 9.68 -6.66 15.45
N GLU A 245 10.37 -6.76 16.57
CA GLU A 245 9.86 -6.47 17.92
C GLU A 245 10.05 -5.00 18.32
N GLU A 246 11.04 -4.31 17.73
CA GLU A 246 11.39 -2.93 18.04
C GLU A 246 11.28 -2.04 16.80
N CYS A 247 10.55 -0.94 16.92
CA CYS A 247 10.31 -0.04 15.81
C CYS A 247 11.59 0.65 15.31
N PRO A 248 11.96 0.53 14.03
CA PRO A 248 13.18 1.14 13.49
C PRO A 248 13.14 2.68 13.47
N SER A 249 11.97 3.30 13.68
CA SER A 249 11.83 4.76 13.68
C SER A 249 11.89 5.39 15.07
N CYS A 250 11.42 4.71 16.12
CA CYS A 250 11.32 5.30 17.46
C CYS A 250 11.73 4.37 18.59
N ALA A 251 12.21 3.16 18.29
CA ALA A 251 12.57 2.12 19.26
C ALA A 251 11.43 1.71 20.21
N GLY A 252 10.17 2.01 19.86
CA GLY A 252 8.99 1.55 20.60
C GLY A 252 8.71 0.09 20.31
N GLU A 253 8.04 -0.60 21.23
CA GLU A 253 7.62 -1.99 21.07
C GLU A 253 6.62 -2.16 19.91
N VAL A 254 6.77 -3.21 19.12
CA VAL A 254 5.86 -3.59 18.05
C VAL A 254 4.96 -4.72 18.56
N GLY A 255 3.67 -4.44 18.66
CA GLY A 255 2.66 -5.42 19.06
C GLY A 255 1.79 -5.86 17.89
N LEU A 256 1.14 -7.01 18.06
CA LEU A 256 0.15 -7.54 17.11
C LEU A 256 -1.23 -6.96 17.41
N GLU A 257 -1.92 -6.49 16.39
CA GLU A 257 -3.29 -5.99 16.47
C GLU A 257 -4.16 -6.74 15.46
N GLU A 258 -5.21 -7.40 15.96
CA GLU A 258 -6.24 -7.96 15.09
C GLU A 258 -7.19 -6.86 14.64
N ARG A 259 -7.54 -6.86 13.37
CA ARG A 259 -8.43 -5.88 12.80
C ARG A 259 -9.25 -6.44 11.65
N VAL A 260 -10.47 -5.93 11.51
CA VAL A 260 -11.28 -6.18 10.32
C VAL A 260 -10.97 -5.09 9.31
N VAL A 261 -10.45 -5.48 8.16
CA VAL A 261 -10.20 -4.58 7.03
C VAL A 261 -11.44 -4.57 6.14
N GLU A 262 -12.08 -3.42 6.06
CA GLU A 262 -13.24 -3.23 5.20
C GLU A 262 -12.84 -2.47 3.92
N SER A 263 -13.13 -3.07 2.77
CA SER A 263 -13.07 -2.41 1.48
C SER A 263 -14.47 -2.27 0.89
N CYS A 264 -14.59 -1.54 -0.21
CA CYS A 264 -15.87 -1.38 -0.90
C CYS A 264 -16.50 -2.69 -1.40
N CYS A 265 -15.74 -3.80 -1.48
CA CYS A 265 -16.17 -5.06 -2.07
C CYS A 265 -15.91 -6.27 -1.19
N SER A 266 -15.12 -6.14 -0.13
CA SER A 266 -14.74 -7.25 0.75
C SER A 266 -14.50 -6.76 2.18
N SER A 267 -14.76 -7.64 3.13
CA SER A 267 -14.34 -7.52 4.52
C SER A 267 -13.52 -8.77 4.84
N TYR A 268 -12.38 -8.61 5.49
CA TYR A 268 -11.53 -9.73 5.92
C TYR A 268 -10.82 -9.41 7.23
N ASP A 269 -10.55 -10.45 7.98
CA ASP A 269 -9.76 -10.34 9.19
C ASP A 269 -8.27 -10.26 8.84
N ALA A 270 -7.56 -9.38 9.50
CA ALA A 270 -6.14 -9.17 9.32
C ALA A 270 -5.44 -9.02 10.67
N VAL A 271 -4.16 -9.41 10.72
CA VAL A 271 -3.25 -9.08 11.80
C VAL A 271 -2.25 -8.07 11.30
N ALA A 272 -2.06 -6.99 12.05
CA ALA A 272 -1.08 -5.96 11.76
C ALA A 272 -0.05 -5.86 12.87
N GLY A 273 1.24 -5.73 12.50
CA GLY A 273 2.30 -5.35 13.42
C GLY A 273 2.34 -3.84 13.56
N ARG A 274 2.12 -3.31 14.78
CA ARG A 274 2.01 -1.87 15.02
C ARG A 274 2.89 -1.42 16.19
N CYS A 275 3.56 -0.30 16.01
CA CYS A 275 4.40 0.29 17.04
C CYS A 275 3.56 1.02 18.09
N ALA A 276 3.70 0.65 19.37
CA ALA A 276 3.04 1.31 20.48
C ALA A 276 3.52 2.75 20.74
N GLY A 277 4.72 3.13 20.26
CA GLY A 277 5.29 4.44 20.45
C GLY A 277 4.91 5.50 19.41
N CYS A 278 4.89 5.14 18.13
CA CYS A 278 4.63 6.08 17.02
C CYS A 278 3.47 5.68 16.11
N ASP A 279 2.75 4.62 16.45
CA ASP A 279 1.60 4.11 15.72
C ASP A 279 1.91 3.62 14.28
N ALA A 280 3.19 3.52 13.91
CA ALA A 280 3.61 3.05 12.59
C ALA A 280 3.27 1.58 12.40
N ARG A 281 2.70 1.26 11.24
CA ARG A 281 2.40 -0.12 10.84
C ARG A 281 3.60 -0.72 10.10
N LEU A 282 4.09 -1.87 10.56
CA LEU A 282 5.25 -2.57 9.97
C LEU A 282 4.82 -3.56 8.90
N PHE A 283 3.68 -4.24 9.12
CA PHE A 283 3.09 -5.20 8.19
C PHE A 283 1.58 -5.33 8.43
N GLU A 284 0.89 -5.90 7.46
CA GLU A 284 -0.50 -6.32 7.57
C GLU A 284 -0.66 -7.65 6.83
N LEU A 285 -1.13 -8.68 7.54
CA LEU A 285 -1.39 -10.01 7.00
C LEU A 285 -2.88 -10.29 7.03
N ARG A 286 -3.42 -10.71 5.90
CA ARG A 286 -4.78 -11.22 5.83
C ARG A 286 -4.85 -12.62 6.46
N LEU A 287 -5.76 -12.80 7.41
CA LEU A 287 -6.02 -14.14 7.97
C LEU A 287 -6.84 -14.98 6.97
N PRO A 288 -6.50 -16.26 6.78
CA PRO A 288 -7.34 -17.19 6.05
C PRO A 288 -8.66 -17.40 6.81
N GLU A 289 -9.78 -17.54 6.07
CA GLU A 289 -11.13 -17.72 6.68
C GLU A 289 -11.21 -18.88 7.67
N SER A 290 -10.37 -19.91 7.49
CA SER A 290 -10.29 -21.05 8.42
C SER A 290 -9.66 -20.70 9.77
N ALA A 291 -8.84 -19.66 9.86
CA ALA A 291 -8.21 -19.24 11.11
C ALA A 291 -9.15 -18.32 11.92
N ALA A 292 -9.96 -17.50 11.24
CA ALA A 292 -10.95 -16.63 11.86
C ALA A 292 -12.04 -17.45 12.61
N ALA A 293 -12.43 -18.61 12.08
CA ALA A 293 -13.43 -19.50 12.70
C ALA A 293 -12.92 -20.28 13.92
N ALA A 294 -11.61 -20.27 14.18
CA ALA A 294 -11.01 -20.97 15.34
C ALA A 294 -10.83 -20.06 16.57
N ALA A 295 -11.04 -18.75 16.40
CA ALA A 295 -10.88 -17.73 17.45
C ALA A 295 -12.21 -17.32 18.11
N GLU A 296 -13.38 -17.83 17.63
CA GLU A 296 -14.69 -17.69 18.28
C GLU A 296 -14.97 -18.89 19.23
#